data_43528ba431d8f504efcd96eeb22a3c28
#
_entry.id   43528ba431d8f504efcd96eeb22a3c28
#
_cell.length_a   1.000
_cell.length_b   1.000
_cell.length_c   1.000
_cell.angle_alpha   90.00
_cell.angle_beta   90.00
_cell.angle_gamma   90.00
#
_symmetry.space_group_name_H-M   'P 1'
#
loop_
_entity.id
_entity.type
_entity.pdbx_description
1 polymer ?
#
loop_
_entity_poly.entity_id
_entity_poly.type
_entity_poly.pdbx_seq_one_letter_code
_entity_poly.pdbx_strand_id
1 'polypeptide(L)'
;MAFCSTRRTVVPLALTCLIMSKITEVAELVEKGKAKLVGAAVQSALDEGCEATEILNSMIDAMAVVGERFKNGEIFVPEMLVAARAMKKGVEVLKPHLASGATGSMGKVIIATVAGDLHDIGKNLVAMMIESAGFEVIDLGVDVPASKVIECYKENPDVKVIALSALLTTTMPALKDTVAALNAEDFRSNVKIMVGGAPITKEFADEIGADGYSEDAASAAVLAKALAA
;
A
#
# COMPACT_ATOMS: atom_id res chain seq x y z
N MET A 1 17.40 42.80 27.57
CA MET A 1 16.12 42.04 27.53
C MET A 1 15.52 42.25 26.16
N ALA A 2 15.66 41.25 25.26
CA ALA A 2 15.09 41.32 23.91
C ALA A 2 13.90 40.36 23.88
N PHE A 3 12.70 40.93 23.73
CA PHE A 3 11.47 40.20 23.55
C PHE A 3 11.46 39.58 22.12
N CYS A 4 11.64 38.29 22.02
CA CYS A 4 11.41 37.55 20.78
C CYS A 4 9.91 37.31 20.61
N SER A 5 9.27 38.16 19.77
CA SER A 5 7.86 38.05 19.41
C SER A 5 7.73 36.99 18.30
N THR A 6 7.40 35.77 18.64
CA THR A 6 6.95 34.72 17.69
C THR A 6 5.58 35.14 17.13
N ARG A 7 5.56 35.71 15.95
CA ARG A 7 4.33 35.91 15.16
C ARG A 7 3.81 34.53 14.74
N ARG A 8 2.80 34.01 15.43
CA ARG A 8 1.94 32.98 14.90
C ARG A 8 1.16 33.57 13.73
N THR A 9 1.47 33.15 12.52
CA THR A 9 0.68 33.45 11.33
C THR A 9 -0.69 32.80 11.50
N VAL A 10 -1.70 33.58 11.83
CA VAL A 10 -3.10 33.12 11.88
C VAL A 10 -3.55 33.02 10.43
N VAL A 11 -3.68 31.78 9.93
CA VAL A 11 -4.24 31.51 8.59
C VAL A 11 -5.71 31.99 8.62
N PRO A 12 -6.17 32.79 7.67
CA PRO A 12 -7.57 33.25 7.63
C PRO A 12 -8.52 32.07 7.52
N LEU A 13 -9.61 32.08 8.30
CA LEU A 13 -10.62 31.02 8.34
C LEU A 13 -11.16 30.66 6.94
N ALA A 14 -11.27 31.64 6.05
CA ALA A 14 -11.69 31.46 4.66
C ALA A 14 -10.67 30.63 3.84
N LEU A 15 -9.37 30.81 4.08
CA LEU A 15 -8.31 30.06 3.39
C LEU A 15 -8.29 28.60 3.87
N THR A 16 -8.46 28.37 5.17
CA THR A 16 -8.57 27.01 5.74
C THR A 16 -9.78 26.26 5.18
N CYS A 17 -10.92 26.92 5.01
CA CYS A 17 -12.12 26.34 4.43
C CYS A 17 -11.92 25.97 2.95
N LEU A 18 -11.20 26.79 2.18
CA LEU A 18 -10.89 26.54 0.77
C LEU A 18 -9.93 25.34 0.62
N ILE A 19 -8.88 25.30 1.42
CA ILE A 19 -7.91 24.18 1.46
C ILE A 19 -8.61 22.85 1.77
N MET A 20 -9.47 22.81 2.79
CA MET A 20 -10.26 21.63 3.14
C MET A 20 -11.19 21.19 2.00
N SER A 21 -11.79 22.15 1.29
CA SER A 21 -12.65 21.87 0.13
C SER A 21 -11.88 21.20 -1.01
N LYS A 22 -10.65 21.64 -1.30
CA LYS A 22 -9.82 21.06 -2.37
C LYS A 22 -9.30 19.68 -2.05
N ILE A 23 -8.86 19.45 -0.83
CA ILE A 23 -8.42 18.13 -0.35
C ILE A 23 -9.60 17.14 -0.43
N THR A 24 -10.80 17.55 -0.01
CA THR A 24 -12.01 16.73 -0.11
C THR A 24 -12.37 16.43 -1.56
N GLU A 25 -12.25 17.39 -2.48
CA GLU A 25 -12.47 17.17 -3.92
C GLU A 25 -11.55 16.10 -4.49
N VAL A 26 -10.25 16.13 -4.13
CA VAL A 26 -9.28 15.11 -4.55
C VAL A 26 -9.68 13.73 -4.03
N ALA A 27 -10.03 13.60 -2.74
CA ALA A 27 -10.48 12.36 -2.13
C ALA A 27 -11.69 11.77 -2.86
N GLU A 28 -12.72 12.57 -3.11
CA GLU A 28 -13.93 12.14 -3.83
C GLU A 28 -13.64 11.68 -5.26
N LEU A 29 -12.70 12.34 -5.96
CA LEU A 29 -12.31 11.94 -7.31
C LEU A 29 -11.57 10.59 -7.31
N VAL A 30 -10.79 10.29 -6.27
CA VAL A 30 -10.15 8.98 -6.06
C VAL A 30 -11.21 7.91 -5.81
N GLU A 31 -12.13 8.13 -4.85
CA GLU A 31 -13.22 7.19 -4.54
C GLU A 31 -14.08 6.86 -5.76
N LYS A 32 -14.40 7.89 -6.57
CA LYS A 32 -15.20 7.76 -7.81
C LYS A 32 -14.38 7.23 -9.00
N GLY A 33 -13.08 6.99 -8.83
CA GLY A 33 -12.18 6.46 -9.85
C GLY A 33 -11.97 7.40 -11.05
N LYS A 34 -12.02 8.72 -10.86
CA LYS A 34 -11.93 9.73 -11.94
C LYS A 34 -10.47 10.05 -12.29
N ALA A 35 -9.70 9.04 -12.70
CA ALA A 35 -8.26 9.12 -12.98
C ALA A 35 -7.83 10.28 -13.90
N LYS A 36 -8.72 10.69 -14.85
CA LYS A 36 -8.43 11.83 -15.75
C LYS A 36 -8.50 13.20 -15.05
N LEU A 37 -9.23 13.29 -13.94
CA LEU A 37 -9.50 14.54 -13.23
C LEU A 37 -8.60 14.69 -11.99
N VAL A 38 -8.24 13.58 -11.35
CA VAL A 38 -7.45 13.59 -10.09
C VAL A 38 -6.13 14.36 -10.27
N GLY A 39 -5.38 14.14 -11.35
CA GLY A 39 -4.10 14.83 -11.56
C GLY A 39 -4.25 16.36 -11.59
N ALA A 40 -5.28 16.86 -12.29
CA ALA A 40 -5.56 18.30 -12.35
C ALA A 40 -6.04 18.85 -10.98
N ALA A 41 -6.87 18.08 -10.27
CA ALA A 41 -7.34 18.46 -8.93
C ALA A 41 -6.21 18.52 -7.91
N VAL A 42 -5.29 17.56 -7.93
CA VAL A 42 -4.07 17.54 -7.10
C VAL A 42 -3.19 18.75 -7.41
N GLN A 43 -2.96 19.07 -8.70
CA GLN A 43 -2.19 20.25 -9.07
C GLN A 43 -2.87 21.53 -8.59
N SER A 44 -4.19 21.65 -8.75
CA SER A 44 -4.95 22.81 -8.25
C SER A 44 -4.83 22.95 -6.72
N ALA A 45 -4.89 21.84 -5.98
CA ALA A 45 -4.74 21.86 -4.53
C ALA A 45 -3.32 22.33 -4.11
N LEU A 46 -2.27 21.88 -4.81
CA LEU A 46 -0.89 22.32 -4.60
C LEU A 46 -0.72 23.82 -4.90
N ASP A 47 -1.29 24.30 -6.02
CA ASP A 47 -1.23 25.70 -6.44
C ASP A 47 -1.95 26.64 -5.44
N GLU A 48 -2.97 26.12 -4.73
CA GLU A 48 -3.69 26.83 -3.67
C GLU A 48 -3.02 26.71 -2.28
N GLY A 49 -1.85 26.04 -2.21
CA GLY A 49 -1.02 25.96 -1.01
C GLY A 49 -1.36 24.82 -0.06
N CYS A 50 -2.10 23.79 -0.53
CA CYS A 50 -2.25 22.56 0.25
C CYS A 50 -0.93 21.82 0.34
N GLU A 51 -0.60 21.29 1.52
CA GLU A 51 0.59 20.49 1.72
C GLU A 51 0.49 19.14 1.00
N ALA A 52 1.54 18.77 0.25
CA ALA A 52 1.56 17.53 -0.53
C ALA A 52 1.29 16.26 0.32
N THR A 53 1.78 16.26 1.57
CA THR A 53 1.55 15.18 2.53
C THR A 53 0.10 15.08 2.98
N GLU A 54 -0.60 16.21 3.15
CA GLU A 54 -2.03 16.23 3.51
C GLU A 54 -2.89 15.72 2.36
N ILE A 55 -2.58 16.13 1.12
CA ILE A 55 -3.27 15.62 -0.07
C ILE A 55 -3.06 14.10 -0.19
N LEU A 56 -1.82 13.61 -0.03
CA LEU A 56 -1.51 12.18 -0.09
C LEU A 56 -2.30 11.38 0.97
N ASN A 57 -2.30 11.85 2.22
CA ASN A 57 -3.02 11.19 3.31
C ASN A 57 -4.54 11.13 3.01
N SER A 58 -5.12 12.20 2.51
CA SER A 58 -6.53 12.22 2.13
C SER A 58 -6.86 11.22 1.00
N MET A 59 -5.96 11.07 0.02
CA MET A 59 -6.10 10.06 -1.03
C MET A 59 -5.96 8.62 -0.49
N ILE A 60 -5.07 8.40 0.49
CA ILE A 60 -4.92 7.10 1.17
C ILE A 60 -6.19 6.75 1.96
N ASP A 61 -6.78 7.72 2.66
CA ASP A 61 -8.03 7.55 3.39
C ASP A 61 -9.20 7.24 2.44
N ALA A 62 -9.26 7.90 1.28
CA ALA A 62 -10.22 7.61 0.22
C ALA A 62 -10.11 6.15 -0.27
N MET A 63 -8.88 5.65 -0.46
CA MET A 63 -8.67 4.24 -0.84
C MET A 63 -9.05 3.26 0.29
N ALA A 64 -8.92 3.64 1.56
CA ALA A 64 -9.43 2.83 2.67
C ALA A 64 -10.97 2.70 2.62
N VAL A 65 -11.69 3.78 2.31
CA VAL A 65 -13.15 3.74 2.09
C VAL A 65 -13.51 2.82 0.92
N VAL A 66 -12.78 2.90 -0.19
CA VAL A 66 -12.97 2.01 -1.34
C VAL A 66 -12.75 0.54 -0.94
N GLY A 67 -11.71 0.25 -0.14
CA GLY A 67 -11.43 -1.08 0.39
C GLY A 67 -12.55 -1.63 1.26
N GLU A 68 -13.10 -0.82 2.17
CA GLU A 68 -14.25 -1.21 3.01
C GLU A 68 -15.50 -1.50 2.17
N ARG A 69 -15.80 -0.68 1.17
CA ARG A 69 -16.93 -0.90 0.27
C ARG A 69 -16.77 -2.19 -0.55
N PHE A 70 -15.54 -2.50 -0.99
CA PHE A 70 -15.23 -3.75 -1.65
C PHE A 70 -15.45 -4.95 -0.72
N LYS A 71 -14.94 -4.90 0.50
CA LYS A 71 -15.11 -5.94 1.53
C LYS A 71 -16.58 -6.20 1.85
N ASN A 72 -17.40 -5.15 1.90
CA ASN A 72 -18.84 -5.23 2.15
C ASN A 72 -19.66 -5.68 0.91
N GLY A 73 -19.01 -5.90 -0.26
CA GLY A 73 -19.69 -6.27 -1.50
C GLY A 73 -20.48 -5.15 -2.16
N GLU A 74 -20.26 -3.89 -1.77
CA GLU A 74 -20.93 -2.72 -2.34
C GLU A 74 -20.34 -2.33 -3.70
N ILE A 75 -19.08 -2.66 -3.94
CA ILE A 75 -18.36 -2.47 -5.21
C ILE A 75 -17.60 -3.75 -5.56
N PHE A 76 -17.25 -3.90 -6.84
CA PHE A 76 -16.55 -5.05 -7.38
C PHE A 76 -15.14 -4.69 -7.85
N VAL A 77 -14.37 -5.71 -8.27
CA VAL A 77 -12.98 -5.54 -8.74
C VAL A 77 -12.82 -4.42 -9.78
N PRO A 78 -13.68 -4.26 -10.79
CA PRO A 78 -13.51 -3.18 -11.77
C PRO A 78 -13.55 -1.77 -11.16
N GLU A 79 -14.45 -1.51 -10.22
CA GLU A 79 -14.56 -0.20 -9.56
C GLU A 79 -13.33 0.07 -8.67
N MET A 80 -12.86 -0.96 -7.95
CA MET A 80 -11.66 -0.85 -7.13
C MET A 80 -10.42 -0.57 -7.99
N LEU A 81 -10.27 -1.23 -9.16
CA LEU A 81 -9.17 -0.99 -10.10
C LEU A 81 -9.18 0.44 -10.67
N VAL A 82 -10.36 0.99 -10.92
CA VAL A 82 -10.49 2.37 -11.44
C VAL A 82 -10.10 3.39 -10.36
N ALA A 83 -10.47 3.16 -9.09
CA ALA A 83 -10.06 3.97 -7.95
C ALA A 83 -8.53 3.90 -7.71
N ALA A 84 -7.95 2.70 -7.74
CA ALA A 84 -6.50 2.52 -7.61
C ALA A 84 -5.72 3.22 -8.74
N ARG A 85 -6.24 3.19 -9.98
CA ARG A 85 -5.66 3.95 -11.11
C ARG A 85 -5.74 5.46 -10.87
N ALA A 86 -6.83 5.95 -10.30
CA ALA A 86 -7.00 7.36 -9.95
C ALA A 86 -5.98 7.77 -8.86
N MET A 87 -5.82 6.95 -7.83
CA MET A 87 -4.80 7.12 -6.79
C MET A 87 -3.40 7.24 -7.39
N LYS A 88 -3.01 6.28 -8.25
CA LYS A 88 -1.69 6.28 -8.91
C LYS A 88 -1.43 7.57 -9.70
N LYS A 89 -2.44 8.08 -10.42
CA LYS A 89 -2.33 9.35 -11.15
C LYS A 89 -2.14 10.56 -10.24
N GLY A 90 -2.81 10.61 -9.11
CA GLY A 90 -2.60 11.66 -8.12
C GLY A 90 -1.20 11.62 -7.50
N VAL A 91 -0.72 10.43 -7.13
CA VAL A 91 0.63 10.24 -6.58
C VAL A 91 1.71 10.64 -7.59
N GLU A 92 1.55 10.37 -8.88
CA GLU A 92 2.49 10.82 -9.92
C GLU A 92 2.69 12.35 -9.90
N VAL A 93 1.64 13.12 -9.66
CA VAL A 93 1.71 14.59 -9.56
C VAL A 93 2.35 15.04 -8.23
N LEU A 94 2.09 14.32 -7.13
CA LEU A 94 2.64 14.66 -5.81
C LEU A 94 4.13 14.35 -5.67
N LYS A 95 4.66 13.34 -6.38
CA LYS A 95 6.06 12.87 -6.24
C LYS A 95 7.11 14.00 -6.24
N PRO A 96 7.08 15.00 -7.13
CA PRO A 96 8.06 16.08 -7.12
C PRO A 96 7.96 17.01 -5.91
N HIS A 97 6.81 17.07 -5.26
CA HIS A 97 6.50 17.96 -4.15
C HIS A 97 6.68 17.30 -2.77
N LEU A 98 6.81 15.97 -2.74
CA LEU A 98 7.19 15.24 -1.55
C LEU A 98 8.69 15.36 -1.39
N ALA A 99 9.16 16.08 -0.36
CA ALA A 99 10.58 16.33 -0.12
C ALA A 99 11.37 15.01 -0.13
N SER A 100 12.57 15.03 -0.71
CA SER A 100 13.49 13.90 -0.74
C SER A 100 13.85 13.48 0.70
N GLY A 101 13.24 12.39 1.18
CA GLY A 101 13.34 11.90 2.56
C GLY A 101 12.04 11.93 3.35
N ALA A 102 11.07 12.73 2.94
CA ALA A 102 9.67 12.65 3.38
C ALA A 102 8.82 12.10 2.24
N THR A 103 9.22 10.96 1.69
CA THR A 103 8.26 10.16 0.94
C THR A 103 7.21 9.78 1.97
N GLY A 104 5.96 10.16 1.75
CA GLY A 104 4.84 9.61 2.49
C GLY A 104 4.67 8.09 2.22
N SER A 105 5.78 7.42 1.93
CA SER A 105 5.89 5.98 1.78
C SER A 105 5.80 5.35 3.16
N MET A 106 4.80 4.51 3.35
CA MET A 106 4.65 3.68 4.54
C MET A 106 5.78 2.64 4.68
N GLY A 107 6.73 2.59 3.75
CA GLY A 107 7.81 1.63 3.65
C GLY A 107 7.76 0.86 2.34
N LYS A 108 8.63 -0.15 2.21
CA LYS A 108 8.68 -1.04 1.05
C LYS A 108 8.07 -2.40 1.37
N VAL A 109 7.42 -3.00 0.37
CA VAL A 109 6.86 -4.35 0.43
C VAL A 109 7.38 -5.17 -0.75
N ILE A 110 7.93 -6.35 -0.48
CA ILE A 110 8.20 -7.36 -1.51
C ILE A 110 6.94 -8.19 -1.69
N ILE A 111 6.53 -8.43 -2.94
CA ILE A 111 5.42 -9.34 -3.23
C ILE A 111 5.83 -10.39 -4.25
N ALA A 112 5.39 -11.65 -4.05
CA ALA A 112 5.70 -12.76 -4.94
C ALA A 112 4.63 -13.83 -4.89
N THR A 113 4.45 -14.54 -6.01
CA THR A 113 3.80 -15.85 -6.03
C THR A 113 4.89 -16.94 -5.94
N VAL A 114 4.72 -17.88 -5.03
CA VAL A 114 5.73 -18.88 -4.69
C VAL A 114 6.07 -19.83 -5.85
N ALA A 115 7.19 -20.55 -5.72
CA ALA A 115 7.66 -21.51 -6.71
C ALA A 115 6.59 -22.55 -7.09
N GLY A 116 6.49 -22.83 -8.37
CA GLY A 116 5.52 -23.77 -8.95
C GLY A 116 4.12 -23.19 -9.17
N ASP A 117 3.89 -21.93 -8.79
CA ASP A 117 2.61 -21.26 -8.96
C ASP A 117 2.73 -20.10 -9.97
N LEU A 118 1.91 -20.12 -11.02
CA LEU A 118 1.92 -19.12 -12.10
C LEU A 118 0.76 -18.14 -12.02
N HIS A 119 -0.05 -18.19 -10.95
CA HIS A 119 -1.20 -17.32 -10.78
C HIS A 119 -0.77 -15.94 -10.28
N ASP A 120 -1.17 -14.89 -10.99
CA ASP A 120 -0.77 -13.51 -10.72
C ASP A 120 -1.93 -12.54 -10.50
N ILE A 121 -3.16 -12.87 -10.96
CA ILE A 121 -4.29 -11.93 -10.92
C ILE A 121 -4.55 -11.44 -9.49
N GLY A 122 -4.66 -12.36 -8.53
CA GLY A 122 -4.87 -12.01 -7.11
C GLY A 122 -3.69 -11.24 -6.54
N LYS A 123 -2.46 -11.69 -6.81
CA LYS A 123 -1.22 -11.04 -6.39
C LYS A 123 -1.13 -9.60 -6.92
N ASN A 124 -1.42 -9.40 -8.19
CA ASN A 124 -1.38 -8.07 -8.81
C ASN A 124 -2.43 -7.12 -8.21
N LEU A 125 -3.60 -7.66 -7.85
CA LEU A 125 -4.63 -6.90 -7.15
C LEU A 125 -4.17 -6.47 -5.75
N VAL A 126 -3.56 -7.40 -4.99
CA VAL A 126 -2.95 -7.11 -3.68
C VAL A 126 -1.85 -6.07 -3.82
N ALA A 127 -0.93 -6.22 -4.79
CA ALA A 127 0.13 -5.25 -5.06
C ALA A 127 -0.43 -3.84 -5.29
N MET A 128 -1.45 -3.72 -6.12
CA MET A 128 -2.09 -2.44 -6.42
C MET A 128 -2.76 -1.82 -5.19
N MET A 129 -3.39 -2.62 -4.33
CA MET A 129 -4.00 -2.14 -3.10
C MET A 129 -2.95 -1.69 -2.08
N ILE A 130 -1.84 -2.42 -1.96
CA ILE A 130 -0.71 -2.04 -1.11
C ILE A 130 -0.03 -0.76 -1.63
N GLU A 131 0.19 -0.63 -2.95
CA GLU A 131 0.66 0.63 -3.56
C GLU A 131 -0.27 1.80 -3.25
N SER A 132 -1.59 1.59 -3.39
CA SER A 132 -2.62 2.60 -3.09
C SER A 132 -2.70 2.96 -1.61
N ALA A 133 -2.20 2.10 -0.74
CA ALA A 133 -2.07 2.35 0.70
C ALA A 133 -0.81 3.17 1.07
N GLY A 134 0.01 3.57 0.07
CA GLY A 134 1.18 4.41 0.26
C GLY A 134 2.51 3.67 0.37
N PHE A 135 2.56 2.37 0.06
CA PHE A 135 3.80 1.60 0.03
C PHE A 135 4.49 1.64 -1.33
N GLU A 136 5.80 1.48 -1.33
CA GLU A 136 6.56 1.10 -2.52
C GLU A 136 6.56 -0.43 -2.64
N VAL A 137 6.08 -0.97 -3.77
CA VAL A 137 5.98 -2.42 -3.99
C VAL A 137 7.07 -2.90 -4.93
N ILE A 138 7.82 -3.91 -4.51
CA ILE A 138 8.79 -4.67 -5.31
C ILE A 138 8.14 -6.00 -5.69
N ASP A 139 7.63 -6.07 -6.91
CA ASP A 139 6.96 -7.27 -7.42
C ASP A 139 7.96 -8.20 -8.10
N LEU A 140 8.18 -9.38 -7.52
CA LEU A 140 9.09 -10.40 -8.05
C LEU A 140 8.43 -11.29 -9.11
N GLY A 141 7.12 -11.15 -9.32
CA GLY A 141 6.36 -11.96 -10.29
C GLY A 141 5.85 -13.28 -9.73
N VAL A 142 5.86 -14.29 -10.58
CA VAL A 142 5.33 -15.64 -10.29
C VAL A 142 6.46 -16.68 -10.34
N ASP A 143 6.20 -17.89 -9.83
CA ASP A 143 7.17 -18.99 -9.78
C ASP A 143 8.49 -18.56 -9.11
N VAL A 144 8.37 -17.89 -7.98
CA VAL A 144 9.52 -17.28 -7.29
C VAL A 144 10.05 -18.23 -6.22
N PRO A 145 11.30 -18.71 -6.34
CA PRO A 145 11.92 -19.53 -5.30
C PRO A 145 12.29 -18.68 -4.08
N ALA A 146 12.34 -19.31 -2.90
CA ALA A 146 12.68 -18.68 -1.64
C ALA A 146 14.01 -17.89 -1.70
N SER A 147 15.02 -18.43 -2.39
CA SER A 147 16.33 -17.80 -2.57
C SER A 147 16.23 -16.42 -3.21
N LYS A 148 15.35 -16.26 -4.21
CA LYS A 148 15.15 -14.96 -4.88
C LYS A 148 14.48 -13.93 -3.98
N VAL A 149 13.55 -14.36 -3.12
CA VAL A 149 12.92 -13.48 -2.13
C VAL A 149 13.96 -13.00 -1.10
N ILE A 150 14.78 -13.92 -0.61
CA ILE A 150 15.87 -13.64 0.35
C ILE A 150 16.91 -12.69 -0.27
N GLU A 151 17.33 -12.93 -1.51
CA GLU A 151 18.28 -12.08 -2.24
C GLU A 151 17.73 -10.66 -2.42
N CYS A 152 16.47 -10.55 -2.86
CA CYS A 152 15.80 -9.26 -3.00
C CYS A 152 15.73 -8.48 -1.69
N TYR A 153 15.44 -9.16 -0.56
CA TYR A 153 15.45 -8.51 0.74
C TYR A 153 16.86 -8.04 1.13
N LYS A 154 17.90 -8.85 0.89
CA LYS A 154 19.31 -8.46 1.18
C LYS A 154 19.75 -7.23 0.36
N GLU A 155 19.20 -7.06 -0.84
CA GLU A 155 19.43 -5.85 -1.66
C GLU A 155 18.59 -4.65 -1.19
N ASN A 156 17.47 -4.89 -0.51
CA ASN A 156 16.51 -3.87 -0.04
C ASN A 156 16.20 -4.05 1.46
N PRO A 157 17.16 -3.82 2.36
CA PRO A 157 16.99 -4.10 3.79
C PRO A 157 16.02 -3.15 4.51
N ASP A 158 15.53 -2.13 3.84
CA ASP A 158 14.48 -1.20 4.28
C ASP A 158 13.05 -1.71 4.03
N VAL A 159 12.89 -2.89 3.40
CA VAL A 159 11.61 -3.57 3.25
C VAL A 159 11.02 -3.92 4.61
N LYS A 160 9.75 -3.57 4.82
CA LYS A 160 9.02 -3.82 6.06
C LYS A 160 8.22 -5.11 6.05
N VAL A 161 7.68 -5.46 4.87
CA VAL A 161 6.78 -6.60 4.73
C VAL A 161 7.14 -7.41 3.49
N ILE A 162 7.09 -8.74 3.61
CA ILE A 162 7.16 -9.69 2.51
C ILE A 162 5.77 -10.34 2.38
N ALA A 163 5.12 -10.18 1.23
CA ALA A 163 3.80 -10.72 0.93
C ALA A 163 3.94 -11.89 -0.05
N LEU A 164 3.50 -13.08 0.35
CA LEU A 164 3.62 -14.30 -0.44
C LEU A 164 2.24 -14.85 -0.80
N SER A 165 2.07 -15.29 -2.05
CA SER A 165 0.81 -15.81 -2.58
C SER A 165 0.99 -17.24 -3.08
N ALA A 166 -0.02 -18.09 -2.81
CA ALA A 166 -0.18 -19.42 -3.42
C ALA A 166 -1.67 -19.65 -3.72
N LEU A 167 -2.00 -20.13 -4.93
CA LEU A 167 -3.39 -20.35 -5.34
C LEU A 167 -3.79 -21.82 -5.36
N LEU A 168 -2.84 -22.73 -5.42
CA LEU A 168 -3.10 -24.17 -5.51
C LEU A 168 -2.76 -24.86 -4.20
N THR A 169 -3.54 -25.90 -3.84
CA THR A 169 -3.19 -26.77 -2.71
C THR A 169 -1.84 -27.47 -2.91
N THR A 170 -1.47 -27.72 -4.17
CA THR A 170 -0.17 -28.30 -4.55
C THR A 170 1.01 -27.34 -4.38
N THR A 171 0.78 -26.04 -4.29
CA THR A 171 1.82 -25.01 -4.07
C THR A 171 1.89 -24.50 -2.61
N MET A 172 0.97 -24.93 -1.75
CA MET A 172 1.03 -24.66 -0.30
C MET A 172 2.34 -25.18 0.36
N PRO A 173 2.89 -26.36 0.00
CA PRO A 173 4.20 -26.77 0.50
C PRO A 173 5.32 -25.78 0.13
N ALA A 174 5.35 -25.28 -1.11
CA ALA A 174 6.33 -24.28 -1.52
C ALA A 174 6.20 -22.96 -0.73
N LEU A 175 4.98 -22.57 -0.37
CA LEU A 175 4.74 -21.42 0.52
C LEU A 175 5.31 -21.70 1.92
N LYS A 176 5.04 -22.87 2.50
CA LYS A 176 5.58 -23.30 3.79
C LYS A 176 7.11 -23.29 3.79
N ASP A 177 7.73 -23.86 2.75
CA ASP A 177 9.18 -23.92 2.61
C ASP A 177 9.80 -22.53 2.46
N THR A 178 9.14 -21.62 1.72
CA THR A 178 9.58 -20.24 1.56
C THR A 178 9.52 -19.48 2.89
N VAL A 179 8.42 -19.61 3.64
CA VAL A 179 8.30 -18.99 4.98
C VAL A 179 9.32 -19.57 5.95
N ALA A 180 9.54 -20.89 5.93
CA ALA A 180 10.55 -21.54 6.77
C ALA A 180 11.97 -21.04 6.44
N ALA A 181 12.32 -20.88 5.16
CA ALA A 181 13.60 -20.34 4.73
C ALA A 181 13.80 -18.91 5.20
N LEU A 182 12.77 -18.06 5.08
CA LEU A 182 12.81 -16.67 5.57
C LEU A 182 12.92 -16.62 7.11
N ASN A 183 12.22 -17.51 7.82
CA ASN A 183 12.29 -17.58 9.28
C ASN A 183 13.68 -18.03 9.81
N ALA A 184 14.48 -18.69 8.98
CA ALA A 184 15.84 -19.11 9.33
C ALA A 184 16.91 -18.03 9.08
N GLU A 185 16.58 -16.93 8.43
CA GLU A 185 17.52 -15.85 8.12
C GLU A 185 17.74 -14.90 9.30
N ASP A 186 18.96 -14.39 9.45
CA ASP A 186 19.36 -13.48 10.53
C ASP A 186 18.55 -12.16 10.54
N PHE A 187 18.05 -11.74 9.39
CA PHE A 187 17.24 -10.53 9.23
C PHE A 187 15.77 -10.70 9.63
N ARG A 188 15.33 -11.90 9.98
CA ARG A 188 13.91 -12.23 10.24
C ARG A 188 13.21 -11.28 11.21
N SER A 189 13.91 -10.80 12.21
CA SER A 189 13.37 -9.85 13.20
C SER A 189 13.03 -8.47 12.63
N ASN A 190 13.60 -8.12 11.46
CA ASN A 190 13.49 -6.79 10.86
C ASN A 190 12.37 -6.68 9.83
N VAL A 191 11.75 -7.82 9.46
CA VAL A 191 10.73 -7.90 8.40
C VAL A 191 9.55 -8.74 8.87
N LYS A 192 8.35 -8.39 8.40
CA LYS A 192 7.12 -9.15 8.63
C LYS A 192 6.72 -9.93 7.40
N ILE A 193 6.21 -11.14 7.59
CA ILE A 193 5.79 -12.03 6.52
C ILE A 193 4.27 -12.16 6.57
N MET A 194 3.60 -11.81 5.48
CA MET A 194 2.17 -12.04 5.31
C MET A 194 1.92 -12.99 4.13
N VAL A 195 0.87 -13.80 4.26
CA VAL A 195 0.51 -14.80 3.26
C VAL A 195 -0.96 -14.70 2.88
N GLY A 196 -1.29 -15.14 1.66
CA GLY A 196 -2.65 -15.17 1.17
C GLY A 196 -2.78 -16.04 -0.08
N GLY A 197 -4.02 -16.18 -0.54
CA GLY A 197 -4.40 -17.00 -1.68
C GLY A 197 -5.56 -17.93 -1.35
N ALA A 198 -6.31 -18.38 -2.36
CA ALA A 198 -7.59 -19.07 -2.14
C ALA A 198 -7.56 -20.30 -1.21
N PRO A 199 -6.52 -21.16 -1.23
CA PRO A 199 -6.46 -22.31 -0.33
C PRO A 199 -5.84 -21.99 1.03
N ILE A 200 -5.35 -20.74 1.24
CA ILE A 200 -4.67 -20.37 2.47
C ILE A 200 -5.70 -19.98 3.51
N THR A 201 -5.50 -20.44 4.74
CA THR A 201 -6.31 -20.07 5.91
C THR A 201 -5.44 -19.43 6.98
N LYS A 202 -6.09 -18.80 7.95
CA LYS A 202 -5.37 -18.24 9.09
C LYS A 202 -4.62 -19.31 9.89
N GLU A 203 -5.23 -20.46 10.08
CA GLU A 203 -4.63 -21.60 10.80
C GLU A 203 -3.37 -22.09 10.09
N PHE A 204 -3.40 -22.18 8.75
CA PHE A 204 -2.23 -22.56 7.96
C PHE A 204 -1.12 -21.49 8.05
N ALA A 205 -1.48 -20.21 7.98
CA ALA A 205 -0.52 -19.12 8.13
C ALA A 205 0.18 -19.16 9.51
N ASP A 206 -0.59 -19.39 10.57
CA ASP A 206 -0.09 -19.54 11.93
C ASP A 206 0.82 -20.79 12.06
N GLU A 207 0.43 -21.94 11.46
CA GLU A 207 1.22 -23.19 11.44
C GLU A 207 2.59 -23.01 10.79
N ILE A 208 2.64 -22.28 9.66
CA ILE A 208 3.90 -22.07 8.93
C ILE A 208 4.77 -20.96 9.50
N GLY A 209 4.28 -20.22 10.51
CA GLY A 209 5.02 -19.14 11.17
C GLY A 209 5.06 -17.83 10.39
N ALA A 210 4.01 -17.52 9.61
CA ALA A 210 3.80 -16.20 9.03
C ALA A 210 3.30 -15.22 10.11
N ASP A 211 3.58 -13.92 9.95
CA ASP A 211 3.15 -12.87 10.89
C ASP A 211 1.69 -12.44 10.63
N GLY A 212 1.14 -12.76 9.46
CA GLY A 212 -0.23 -12.40 9.14
C GLY A 212 -0.81 -13.11 7.92
N TYR A 213 -2.13 -13.09 7.84
CA TYR A 213 -2.94 -13.65 6.77
C TYR A 213 -4.00 -12.65 6.32
N SER A 214 -4.27 -12.60 5.03
CA SER A 214 -5.41 -11.87 4.47
C SER A 214 -6.15 -12.71 3.44
N GLU A 215 -7.48 -12.64 3.49
CA GLU A 215 -8.34 -13.38 2.58
C GLU A 215 -8.60 -12.65 1.25
N ASP A 216 -8.45 -11.32 1.25
CA ASP A 216 -8.71 -10.45 0.11
C ASP A 216 -7.69 -9.31 -0.02
N ALA A 217 -7.74 -8.58 -1.14
CA ALA A 217 -6.76 -7.56 -1.46
C ALA A 217 -6.91 -6.28 -0.60
N ALA A 218 -8.13 -5.94 -0.18
CA ALA A 218 -8.35 -4.77 0.67
C ALA A 218 -7.85 -5.04 2.09
N SER A 219 -8.19 -6.21 2.64
CA SER A 219 -7.68 -6.67 3.95
C SER A 219 -6.15 -6.80 3.93
N ALA A 220 -5.55 -7.22 2.80
CA ALA A 220 -4.09 -7.29 2.64
C ALA A 220 -3.43 -5.91 2.81
N ALA A 221 -3.99 -4.86 2.24
CA ALA A 221 -3.45 -3.50 2.40
C ALA A 221 -3.54 -2.99 3.85
N VAL A 222 -4.65 -3.29 4.54
CA VAL A 222 -4.83 -2.95 5.96
C VAL A 222 -3.82 -3.71 6.82
N LEU A 223 -3.65 -5.01 6.56
CA LEU A 223 -2.69 -5.86 7.27
C LEU A 223 -1.25 -5.37 7.05
N ALA A 224 -0.87 -5.03 5.81
CA ALA A 224 0.45 -4.50 5.51
C ALA A 224 0.76 -3.23 6.31
N LYS A 225 -0.21 -2.31 6.46
CA LYS A 225 -0.08 -1.12 7.32
C LYS A 225 0.17 -1.49 8.78
N ALA A 226 -0.61 -2.44 9.30
CA ALA A 226 -0.50 -2.88 10.70
C ALA A 226 0.85 -3.57 10.97
N LEU A 227 1.38 -4.33 10.00
CA LEU A 227 2.66 -5.03 10.14
C LEU A 227 3.88 -4.12 9.97
N ALA A 228 3.74 -3.01 9.23
CA ALA A 228 4.83 -2.06 8.97
C ALA A 228 4.99 -1.00 10.07
N ALA A 229 3.97 -0.84 10.94
CA ALA A 229 3.98 0.11 12.05
C ALA A 229 4.95 -0.31 13.15
#